data_0618065f931df01369483cd57eff9d3e
#
_entry.id   0618065f931df01369483cd57eff9d3e
#
_cell.length_a   1.000
_cell.length_b   1.000
_cell.length_c   1.000
_cell.angle_alpha   90.00
_cell.angle_beta   90.00
_cell.angle_gamma   90.00
#
_symmetry.space_group_name_H-M   'P 1'
#
loop_
_entity.id
_entity.type
_entity.pdbx_description
1 polymer ?
#
loop_
_entity_poly.entity_id
_entity_poly.type
_entity_poly.pdbx_seq_one_letter_code
_entity_poly.pdbx_strand_id
1 'polypeptide(L)'
;MELQSALENRKSIRSYLSKDVEPEKLTALIEAASLAPSWKNSQTARYYVIHTPEKLEQIRATLPEFNRKNCEQAPALIITTVVLNRSGYERNGEPTNELGNGWGFYACGLGSM
;
A
#
# COMPACT_ATOMS: atom_id res chain seq x y z
N MET A 1 18.92 -10.90 -0.03
CA MET A 1 19.39 -9.55 -0.44
C MET A 1 19.75 -8.80 0.82
N GLU A 2 20.92 -8.16 0.85
CA GLU A 2 21.32 -7.34 1.97
C GLU A 2 20.46 -6.06 2.04
N LEU A 3 20.13 -5.60 3.25
CA LEU A 3 19.27 -4.42 3.47
C LEU A 3 19.81 -3.18 2.74
N GLN A 4 21.10 -2.91 2.87
CA GLN A 4 21.76 -1.78 2.22
C GLN A 4 21.55 -1.83 0.70
N SER A 5 21.75 -2.98 0.10
CA SER A 5 21.54 -3.20 -1.34
C SER A 5 20.07 -2.97 -1.75
N ALA A 6 19.11 -3.37 -0.91
CA ALA A 6 17.69 -3.13 -1.18
C ALA A 6 17.37 -1.63 -1.20
N LEU A 7 17.88 -0.87 -0.23
CA LEU A 7 17.70 0.57 -0.12
C LEU A 7 18.29 1.32 -1.33
N GLU A 8 19.53 0.97 -1.71
CA GLU A 8 20.25 1.61 -2.81
C GLU A 8 19.63 1.31 -4.18
N ASN A 9 19.10 0.11 -4.37
CA ASN A 9 18.51 -0.31 -5.65
C ASN A 9 17.02 0.03 -5.79
N ARG A 10 16.35 0.45 -4.70
CA ARG A 10 14.95 0.86 -4.78
C ARG A 10 14.79 2.05 -5.71
N LYS A 11 13.94 1.92 -6.70
CA LYS A 11 13.56 3.00 -7.63
C LYS A 11 12.09 2.86 -8.04
N SER A 12 11.50 3.94 -8.52
CA SER A 12 10.16 3.91 -9.07
C SER A 12 10.14 3.23 -10.43
N ILE A 13 9.53 2.07 -10.51
CA ILE A 13 9.30 1.33 -11.76
C ILE A 13 7.98 1.80 -12.37
N ARG A 14 7.96 2.05 -13.68
CA ARG A 14 6.77 2.52 -14.41
C ARG A 14 6.52 1.74 -15.70
N SER A 15 7.18 0.59 -15.84
CA SER A 15 6.97 -0.35 -16.94
C SER A 15 7.09 -1.75 -16.37
N TYR A 16 6.15 -2.60 -16.64
CA TYR A 16 6.03 -3.92 -16.04
C TYR A 16 5.96 -4.98 -17.13
N LEU A 17 6.38 -6.20 -16.79
CA LEU A 17 6.15 -7.35 -17.63
C LEU A 17 4.68 -7.79 -17.50
N SER A 18 4.07 -8.19 -18.63
CA SER A 18 2.75 -8.83 -18.65
C SER A 18 2.86 -10.30 -18.23
N LYS A 19 3.31 -10.52 -16.99
CA LYS A 19 3.49 -11.84 -16.40
C LYS A 19 2.77 -11.87 -15.07
N ASP A 20 1.91 -12.85 -14.89
CA ASP A 20 1.17 -13.02 -13.64
C ASP A 20 2.11 -13.13 -12.45
N VAL A 21 1.67 -12.58 -11.32
CA VAL A 21 2.36 -12.71 -10.03
C VAL A 21 1.71 -13.87 -9.29
N GLU A 22 2.54 -14.79 -8.86
CA GLU A 22 2.08 -15.96 -8.10
C GLU A 22 1.38 -15.52 -6.81
N PRO A 23 0.24 -16.13 -6.43
CA PRO A 23 -0.53 -15.75 -5.23
C PRO A 23 0.31 -15.75 -3.95
N GLU A 24 1.26 -16.66 -3.83
CA GLU A 24 2.16 -16.79 -2.68
C GLU A 24 3.05 -15.55 -2.53
N LYS A 25 3.49 -14.96 -3.64
CA LYS A 25 4.28 -13.71 -3.62
C LYS A 25 3.44 -12.52 -3.20
N LEU A 26 2.19 -12.44 -3.67
CA LEU A 26 1.26 -11.39 -3.24
C LEU A 26 0.97 -11.50 -1.73
N THR A 27 0.76 -12.70 -1.23
CA THR A 27 0.59 -12.97 0.20
C THR A 27 1.82 -12.54 1.00
N ALA A 28 3.01 -12.97 0.58
CA ALA A 28 4.27 -12.62 1.25
C ALA A 28 4.51 -11.09 1.29
N LEU A 29 4.13 -10.36 0.24
CA LEU A 29 4.21 -8.89 0.23
C LEU A 29 3.31 -8.27 1.29
N ILE A 30 2.07 -8.74 1.42
CA ILE A 30 1.13 -8.22 2.42
C ILE A 30 1.56 -8.58 3.84
N GLU A 31 2.06 -9.80 4.05
CA GLU A 31 2.62 -10.22 5.34
C GLU A 31 3.79 -9.33 5.74
N ALA A 32 4.73 -9.07 4.83
CA ALA A 32 5.86 -8.16 5.07
C ALA A 32 5.38 -6.72 5.39
N ALA A 33 4.44 -6.18 4.61
CA ALA A 33 3.87 -4.87 4.84
C ALA A 33 3.17 -4.76 6.22
N SER A 34 2.56 -5.85 6.66
CA SER A 34 1.84 -5.93 7.95
C SER A 34 2.77 -5.91 9.17
N LEU A 35 4.08 -6.11 8.98
CA LEU A 35 5.08 -5.98 10.04
C LEU A 35 5.44 -4.51 10.34
N ALA A 36 5.03 -3.57 9.49
CA ALA A 36 5.30 -2.16 9.70
C ALA A 36 4.64 -1.66 11.00
N PRO A 37 5.33 -0.81 11.77
CA PRO A 37 4.78 -0.26 13.00
C PRO A 37 3.62 0.69 12.72
N SER A 38 2.75 0.86 13.69
CA SER A 38 1.67 1.85 13.65
C SER A 38 1.54 2.58 14.99
N TRP A 39 0.91 3.74 14.99
CA TRP A 39 0.68 4.55 16.18
C TRP A 39 -0.04 3.73 17.26
N LYS A 40 0.57 3.59 18.44
CA LYS A 40 0.09 2.73 19.55
C LYS A 40 -0.33 1.33 19.09
N ASN A 41 0.35 0.78 18.08
CA ASN A 41 0.04 -0.51 17.47
C ASN A 41 -1.45 -0.63 17.04
N SER A 42 -2.01 0.44 16.51
CA SER A 42 -3.43 0.50 16.13
C SER A 42 -3.78 -0.30 14.87
N GLN A 43 -2.78 -0.67 14.07
CA GLN A 43 -2.89 -1.58 12.92
C GLN A 43 -4.03 -1.20 11.97
N THR A 44 -4.04 0.06 11.54
CA THR A 44 -5.14 0.63 10.75
C THR A 44 -4.97 0.48 9.24
N ALA A 45 -3.79 0.06 8.75
CA ALA A 45 -3.58 -0.17 7.33
C ALA A 45 -4.45 -1.35 6.81
N ARG A 46 -4.97 -1.20 5.59
CA ARG A 46 -5.69 -2.24 4.87
C ARG A 46 -5.18 -2.30 3.45
N TYR A 47 -5.09 -3.50 2.90
CA TYR A 47 -4.55 -3.76 1.59
C TYR A 47 -5.58 -4.49 0.72
N TYR A 48 -5.86 -3.94 -0.45
CA TYR A 48 -6.72 -4.56 -1.45
C TYR A 48 -5.84 -5.00 -2.62
N VAL A 49 -5.70 -6.30 -2.80
CA VAL A 49 -4.90 -6.87 -3.88
C VAL A 49 -5.81 -7.16 -5.06
N ILE A 50 -5.56 -6.49 -6.18
CA ILE A 50 -6.31 -6.62 -7.41
C ILE A 50 -5.41 -7.31 -8.43
N HIS A 51 -5.79 -8.49 -8.90
CA HIS A 51 -4.99 -9.29 -9.83
C HIS A 51 -5.81 -9.99 -10.93
N THR A 52 -7.15 -9.87 -10.91
CA THR A 52 -7.95 -10.38 -12.03
C THR A 52 -8.04 -9.35 -13.13
N PRO A 53 -7.98 -9.75 -14.44
CA PRO A 53 -7.98 -8.82 -15.56
C PRO A 53 -9.15 -7.84 -15.54
N GLU A 54 -10.34 -8.33 -15.24
CA GLU A 54 -11.56 -7.52 -15.16
C GLU A 54 -11.45 -6.41 -14.08
N LYS A 55 -11.00 -6.78 -12.86
CA LYS A 55 -10.86 -5.83 -11.75
C LYS A 55 -9.74 -4.84 -12.00
N LEU A 56 -8.63 -5.30 -12.57
CA LEU A 56 -7.52 -4.42 -12.96
C LEU A 56 -8.02 -3.34 -13.92
N GLU A 57 -8.79 -3.69 -14.93
CA GLU A 57 -9.31 -2.70 -15.89
C GLU A 57 -10.30 -1.74 -15.22
N GLN A 58 -11.20 -2.23 -14.37
CA GLN A 58 -12.11 -1.39 -13.60
C GLN A 58 -11.35 -0.35 -12.75
N ILE A 59 -10.30 -0.76 -12.05
CA ILE A 59 -9.49 0.15 -11.23
C ILE A 59 -8.71 1.13 -12.11
N ARG A 60 -8.05 0.65 -13.18
CA ARG A 60 -7.32 1.51 -14.12
C ARG A 60 -8.20 2.61 -14.70
N ALA A 61 -9.45 2.30 -15.01
CA ALA A 61 -10.41 3.26 -15.55
C ALA A 61 -10.70 4.43 -14.59
N THR A 62 -10.51 4.24 -13.30
CA THR A 62 -10.69 5.30 -12.27
C THR A 62 -9.47 6.20 -12.09
N LEU A 63 -8.32 5.81 -12.63
CA LEU A 63 -7.07 6.53 -12.43
C LEU A 63 -6.93 7.71 -13.40
N PRO A 64 -6.28 8.81 -12.96
CA PRO A 64 -5.83 9.84 -13.88
C PRO A 64 -4.97 9.25 -15.00
N GLU A 65 -5.02 9.84 -16.19
CA GLU A 65 -4.34 9.33 -17.38
C GLU A 65 -2.87 8.99 -17.17
N PHE A 66 -2.12 9.86 -16.49
CA PHE A 66 -0.71 9.63 -16.18
C PHE A 66 -0.49 8.36 -15.33
N ASN A 67 -1.28 8.18 -14.27
CA ASN A 67 -1.17 7.02 -13.40
C ASN A 67 -1.63 5.74 -14.09
N ARG A 68 -2.71 5.83 -14.88
CA ARG A 68 -3.21 4.72 -15.70
C ARG A 68 -2.14 4.21 -16.65
N LYS A 69 -1.45 5.11 -17.36
CA LYS A 69 -0.36 4.77 -18.27
C LYS A 69 0.81 4.07 -17.54
N ASN A 70 1.16 4.55 -16.35
CA ASN A 70 2.26 3.97 -15.57
C ASN A 70 1.98 2.54 -15.08
N CYS A 71 0.73 2.14 -14.94
CA CYS A 71 0.35 0.80 -14.46
C CYS A 71 -0.37 -0.04 -15.51
N GLU A 72 -0.35 0.38 -16.78
CA GLU A 72 -1.09 -0.28 -17.87
C GLU A 72 -0.77 -1.77 -17.99
N GLN A 73 0.49 -2.14 -17.85
CA GLN A 73 0.97 -3.52 -17.97
C GLN A 73 1.15 -4.23 -16.61
N ALA A 74 0.87 -3.56 -15.50
CA ALA A 74 1.04 -4.16 -14.20
C ALA A 74 0.07 -5.34 -14.01
N PRO A 75 0.56 -6.56 -13.70
CA PRO A 75 -0.30 -7.75 -13.57
C PRO A 75 -1.07 -7.77 -12.24
N ALA A 76 -0.69 -6.93 -11.30
CA ALA A 76 -1.39 -6.74 -10.04
C ALA A 76 -1.29 -5.28 -9.58
N LEU A 77 -2.30 -4.82 -8.86
CA LEU A 77 -2.33 -3.52 -8.17
C LEU A 77 -2.65 -3.76 -6.70
N ILE A 78 -1.98 -3.02 -5.83
CA ILE A 78 -2.27 -3.03 -4.39
C ILE A 78 -2.76 -1.63 -4.01
N ILE A 79 -4.00 -1.54 -3.54
CA ILE A 79 -4.56 -0.30 -3.00
C ILE A 79 -4.39 -0.34 -1.49
N THR A 80 -3.70 0.64 -0.95
CA THR A 80 -3.52 0.79 0.49
C THR A 80 -4.52 1.81 1.02
N THR A 81 -5.18 1.46 2.11
CA THR A 81 -6.15 2.33 2.79
C THR A 81 -5.90 2.32 4.29
N VAL A 82 -6.52 3.25 4.99
CA VAL A 82 -6.45 3.32 6.45
C VAL A 82 -7.85 3.37 7.07
N VAL A 83 -8.00 2.72 8.21
CA VAL A 83 -9.20 2.91 9.05
C VAL A 83 -9.07 4.25 9.73
N LEU A 84 -10.02 5.15 9.46
CA LEU A 84 -10.02 6.50 10.00
C LEU A 84 -10.39 6.52 11.50
N ASN A 85 -9.98 7.58 12.17
CA ASN A 85 -10.31 7.88 13.57
C ASN A 85 -9.89 6.79 14.57
N ARG A 86 -8.74 6.14 14.29
CA ARG A 86 -8.10 5.17 15.20
C ARG A 86 -6.66 5.53 15.47
N SER A 87 -5.77 5.44 14.46
CA SER A 87 -4.41 5.96 14.58
C SER A 87 -4.45 7.47 14.80
N GLY A 88 -3.79 7.95 15.86
CA GLY A 88 -3.77 9.37 16.20
C GLY A 88 -5.01 9.85 17.00
N TYR A 89 -5.82 8.91 17.50
CA TYR A 89 -7.01 9.21 18.28
C TYR A 89 -7.01 8.53 19.63
N GLU A 90 -7.54 9.19 20.63
CA GLU A 90 -7.76 8.64 21.95
C GLU A 90 -9.05 7.78 21.97
N ARG A 91 -9.24 7.01 23.06
CA ARG A 91 -10.40 6.11 23.19
C ARG A 91 -11.74 6.82 23.20
N ASN A 92 -11.76 8.11 23.59
CA ASN A 92 -12.95 8.95 23.58
C ASN A 92 -13.29 9.51 22.19
N GLY A 93 -12.47 9.20 21.15
CA GLY A 93 -12.69 9.67 19.79
C GLY A 93 -12.06 11.02 19.46
N GLU A 94 -11.37 11.66 20.41
CA GLU A 94 -10.68 12.93 20.18
C GLU A 94 -9.30 12.68 19.55
N PRO A 95 -8.84 13.54 18.63
CA PRO A 95 -7.50 13.45 18.09
C PRO A 95 -6.46 13.72 19.18
N THR A 96 -5.41 12.92 19.23
CA THR A 96 -4.29 13.09 20.18
C THR A 96 -3.55 14.41 19.95
N ASN A 97 -3.43 14.81 18.71
CA ASN A 97 -2.81 16.06 18.26
C ASN A 97 -3.33 16.46 16.88
N GLU A 98 -2.81 17.58 16.35
CA GLU A 98 -3.23 18.15 15.07
C GLU A 98 -2.99 17.22 13.86
N LEU A 99 -2.12 16.21 13.97
CA LEU A 99 -1.87 15.26 12.89
C LEU A 99 -3.06 14.33 12.64
N GLY A 100 -3.86 14.01 13.68
CA GLY A 100 -5.08 13.20 13.55
C GLY A 100 -4.87 11.93 12.72
N ASN A 101 -5.66 11.75 11.67
CA ASN A 101 -5.56 10.62 10.73
C ASN A 101 -4.22 10.55 9.97
N GLY A 102 -3.41 11.59 9.98
CA GLY A 102 -2.07 11.59 9.40
C GLY A 102 -1.18 10.48 9.96
N TRP A 103 -1.37 10.09 11.22
CA TRP A 103 -0.67 8.94 11.81
C TRP A 103 -0.98 7.63 11.11
N GLY A 104 -2.24 7.43 10.67
CA GLY A 104 -2.63 6.26 9.87
C GLY A 104 -1.99 6.26 8.49
N PHE A 105 -1.97 7.40 7.81
CA PHE A 105 -1.31 7.55 6.52
C PHE A 105 0.20 7.37 6.61
N TYR A 106 0.82 7.86 7.68
CA TYR A 106 2.24 7.63 7.96
C TYR A 106 2.55 6.13 8.08
N ALA A 107 1.76 5.40 8.88
CA ALA A 107 1.92 3.96 9.04
C ALA A 107 1.72 3.21 7.70
N CYS A 108 0.77 3.65 6.88
CA CYS A 108 0.54 3.11 5.54
C CYS A 108 1.77 3.31 4.63
N GLY A 109 2.41 4.48 4.71
CA GLY A 109 3.66 4.77 4.01
C GLY A 109 4.80 3.85 4.42
N LEU A 110 4.94 3.56 5.72
CA LEU A 110 5.95 2.62 6.23
C LEU A 110 5.75 1.21 5.67
N GLY A 111 4.50 0.73 5.63
CA GLY A 111 4.17 -0.58 5.04
C GLY A 111 4.35 -0.65 3.53
N SER A 112 4.42 0.50 2.86
CA SER A 112 4.59 0.57 1.40
C SER A 112 6.04 0.57 0.94
N MET A 113 6.99 0.79 1.85
CA MET A 113 8.44 0.70 1.58
C MET A 113 8.88 -0.75 1.41
#